data_1c07bde283fe1e369530bd36925d5d87
#
_entry.id   1c07bde283fe1e369530bd36925d5d87
#
_cell.length_a   1.000
_cell.length_b   1.000
_cell.length_c   1.000
_cell.angle_alpha   90.00
_cell.angle_beta   90.00
_cell.angle_gamma   90.00
#
_symmetry.space_group_name_H-M   'P 1'
#
loop_
_entity.id
_entity.type
_entity.pdbx_description
1 polymer ?
#
loop_
_entity_poly.entity_id
_entity_poly.type
_entity_poly.pdbx_seq_one_letter_code
_entity_poly.pdbx_strand_id
1 'polypeptide(L)'
;MHSSQDPGAQLAHFAATLQFDAIPAPVVRRTEDLFLDWFGSALAGKVGKPVQMIEAIARQMGPSTGKAEVLISRRLTSPLFAAMVNGASSHYAEQDDVHNGSVFHPAAVVFPAVLAMAQERGSSGRELITAAVAGYEAGIRIGEFLGRSHYRTFHTTGTVGTVAAAVAVGRLLKLSPEKMLHAIGSAGTQAAGLWEFLRDAADSKQLHTAKAASDGLLAACLAEQGFTGAKQILEGKQGMGVGMSQQTDAACLTDRLGERWATIETSFKFHASCRHTHPAADALLLVMTTHGLKVDDIAEVITHVHQGAIDVLGPVVNPETVHQAKFSMGTVLGMIALFGVAGVNQFEAHFKDAAIADFRVRVKMALDAEVDAAYPARWIGKVTVQTIDGRTLHGRVDEPKGDPGNTLSRPELETKALALAKFGGAASEAEMRAMFTLLWGIAEQGEVGALLAQ
;
A
#
# COMPACT_ATOMS: atom_id res chain seq x y z
N MET A 1 4.34 32.77 -18.27
CA MET A 1 5.49 31.85 -18.37
C MET A 1 5.72 31.31 -16.97
N HIS A 2 5.16 30.14 -16.62
CA HIS A 2 5.52 29.44 -15.40
C HIS A 2 6.82 28.69 -15.70
N SER A 3 7.83 28.96 -14.89
CA SER A 3 9.18 28.50 -15.16
C SER A 3 9.26 26.98 -15.00
N SER A 4 10.14 26.34 -15.78
CA SER A 4 10.62 24.96 -15.61
C SER A 4 11.27 24.71 -14.23
N GLN A 5 11.07 25.61 -13.27
CA GLN A 5 11.65 25.62 -11.94
C GLN A 5 10.67 25.13 -10.86
N ASP A 6 9.35 25.07 -11.11
CA ASP A 6 8.39 24.62 -10.11
C ASP A 6 8.53 23.11 -9.88
N PRO A 7 8.72 22.63 -8.62
CA PRO A 7 8.96 21.20 -8.32
C PRO A 7 7.85 20.29 -8.84
N GLY A 8 6.59 20.69 -8.71
CA GLY A 8 5.46 19.93 -9.25
C GLY A 8 5.48 19.82 -10.78
N ALA A 9 5.90 20.88 -11.49
CA ALA A 9 6.05 20.85 -12.94
C ALA A 9 7.22 19.97 -13.40
N GLN A 10 8.33 19.94 -12.64
CA GLN A 10 9.46 19.04 -12.92
C GLN A 10 9.05 17.56 -12.72
N LEU A 11 8.31 17.26 -11.65
CA LEU A 11 7.79 15.92 -11.40
C LEU A 11 6.83 15.48 -12.50
N ALA A 12 5.92 16.35 -12.93
CA ALA A 12 5.00 16.10 -14.05
C ALA A 12 5.75 15.85 -15.36
N HIS A 13 6.79 16.61 -15.64
CA HIS A 13 7.63 16.44 -16.83
C HIS A 13 8.34 15.08 -16.80
N PHE A 14 9.01 14.74 -15.70
CA PHE A 14 9.67 13.44 -15.51
C PHE A 14 8.70 12.30 -15.78
N ALA A 15 7.55 12.30 -15.11
CA ALA A 15 6.56 11.23 -15.22
C ALA A 15 5.99 11.10 -16.65
N ALA A 16 5.69 12.22 -17.31
CA ALA A 16 5.14 12.23 -18.67
C ALA A 16 6.14 11.75 -19.73
N THR A 17 7.44 12.01 -19.53
CA THR A 17 8.50 11.68 -20.51
C THR A 17 9.22 10.36 -20.23
N LEU A 18 8.94 9.71 -19.10
CA LEU A 18 9.56 8.43 -18.72
C LEU A 18 9.35 7.38 -19.81
N GLN A 19 10.42 6.73 -20.27
CA GLN A 19 10.40 5.65 -21.25
C GLN A 19 10.84 4.34 -20.59
N PHE A 20 10.34 3.19 -21.07
CA PHE A 20 10.68 1.88 -20.55
C PHE A 20 12.19 1.63 -20.52
N ASP A 21 12.88 1.96 -21.60
CA ASP A 21 14.32 1.71 -21.75
C ASP A 21 15.18 2.61 -20.85
N ALA A 22 14.61 3.66 -20.27
CA ALA A 22 15.26 4.50 -19.26
C ALA A 22 15.12 3.95 -17.82
N ILE A 23 14.27 2.95 -17.62
CA ILE A 23 14.05 2.33 -16.31
C ILE A 23 15.11 1.25 -16.08
N PRO A 24 15.89 1.31 -15.00
CA PRO A 24 16.87 0.26 -14.70
C PRO A 24 16.21 -1.13 -14.52
N ALA A 25 16.85 -2.20 -15.00
CA ALA A 25 16.33 -3.56 -14.90
C ALA A 25 15.92 -3.98 -13.45
N PRO A 26 16.63 -3.58 -12.38
CA PRO A 26 16.18 -3.87 -11.02
C PRO A 26 14.84 -3.20 -10.66
N VAL A 27 14.55 -2.01 -11.20
CA VAL A 27 13.28 -1.30 -10.98
C VAL A 27 12.14 -1.99 -11.73
N VAL A 28 12.37 -2.40 -12.98
CA VAL A 28 11.41 -3.22 -13.74
C VAL A 28 11.06 -4.48 -12.97
N ARG A 29 12.10 -5.23 -12.53
CA ARG A 29 11.93 -6.47 -11.77
C ARG A 29 11.16 -6.24 -10.46
N ARG A 30 11.48 -5.16 -9.72
CA ARG A 30 10.74 -4.81 -8.51
C ARG A 30 9.28 -4.50 -8.81
N THR A 31 8.99 -3.85 -9.93
CA THR A 31 7.60 -3.53 -10.33
C THR A 31 6.80 -4.80 -10.66
N GLU A 32 7.42 -5.80 -11.30
CA GLU A 32 6.82 -7.12 -11.50
C GLU A 32 6.53 -7.81 -10.15
N ASP A 33 7.49 -7.79 -9.22
CA ASP A 33 7.35 -8.36 -7.88
C ASP A 33 6.20 -7.69 -7.11
N LEU A 34 6.11 -6.35 -7.17
CA LEU A 34 5.03 -5.56 -6.57
C LEU A 34 3.67 -5.83 -7.23
N PHE A 35 3.65 -6.07 -8.55
CA PHE A 35 2.41 -6.39 -9.25
C PHE A 35 1.84 -7.74 -8.83
N LEU A 36 2.67 -8.79 -8.68
CA LEU A 36 2.22 -10.08 -8.15
C LEU A 36 1.74 -9.97 -6.70
N ASP A 37 2.46 -9.23 -5.87
CA ASP A 37 2.10 -9.00 -4.47
C ASP A 37 0.73 -8.31 -4.35
N TRP A 38 0.53 -7.25 -5.16
CA TRP A 38 -0.75 -6.58 -5.27
C TRP A 38 -1.86 -7.51 -5.77
N PHE A 39 -1.60 -8.30 -6.82
CA PHE A 39 -2.59 -9.20 -7.39
C PHE A 39 -3.12 -10.19 -6.35
N GLY A 40 -2.23 -10.83 -5.58
CA GLY A 40 -2.62 -11.69 -4.46
C GLY A 40 -3.45 -10.95 -3.41
N SER A 41 -3.04 -9.72 -3.05
CA SER A 41 -3.75 -8.90 -2.08
C SER A 41 -5.15 -8.50 -2.57
N ALA A 42 -5.31 -8.18 -3.86
CA ALA A 42 -6.59 -7.87 -4.46
C ALA A 42 -7.53 -9.09 -4.45
N LEU A 43 -7.04 -10.28 -4.73
CA LEU A 43 -7.85 -11.51 -4.67
C LEU A 43 -8.36 -11.82 -3.26
N ALA A 44 -7.55 -11.56 -2.25
CA ALA A 44 -7.94 -11.74 -0.85
C ALA A 44 -9.13 -10.85 -0.43
N GLY A 45 -9.31 -9.71 -1.07
CA GLY A 45 -10.39 -8.78 -0.76
C GLY A 45 -11.80 -9.29 -1.07
N LYS A 46 -11.96 -10.36 -1.85
CA LYS A 46 -13.27 -10.92 -2.24
C LYS A 46 -14.18 -11.24 -1.06
N VAL A 47 -13.63 -11.70 0.06
CA VAL A 47 -14.39 -12.01 1.27
C VAL A 47 -14.79 -10.79 2.08
N GLY A 48 -14.23 -9.62 1.76
CA GLY A 48 -14.44 -8.38 2.51
C GLY A 48 -15.83 -7.78 2.30
N LYS A 49 -16.63 -7.70 3.37
CA LYS A 49 -17.97 -7.08 3.30
C LYS A 49 -17.96 -5.67 2.69
N PRO A 50 -17.06 -4.74 3.09
CA PRO A 50 -17.03 -3.40 2.47
C PRO A 50 -16.67 -3.46 0.98
N VAL A 51 -15.82 -4.41 0.56
CA VAL A 51 -15.47 -4.61 -0.85
C VAL A 51 -16.69 -5.08 -1.64
N GLN A 52 -17.45 -6.04 -1.10
CA GLN A 52 -18.69 -6.54 -1.72
C GLN A 52 -19.74 -5.44 -1.86
N MET A 53 -19.84 -4.53 -0.87
CA MET A 53 -20.75 -3.38 -0.94
C MET A 53 -20.33 -2.39 -2.03
N ILE A 54 -19.04 -2.10 -2.16
CA ILE A 54 -18.50 -1.23 -3.23
C ILE A 54 -18.71 -1.90 -4.59
N GLU A 55 -18.49 -3.21 -4.71
CA GLU A 55 -18.77 -3.94 -5.95
C GLU A 55 -20.25 -3.92 -6.33
N ALA A 56 -21.15 -4.07 -5.36
CA ALA A 56 -22.59 -3.98 -5.60
C ALA A 56 -22.99 -2.64 -6.20
N ILE A 57 -22.45 -1.53 -5.67
CA ILE A 57 -22.66 -0.18 -6.22
C ILE A 57 -22.06 -0.07 -7.62
N ALA A 58 -20.83 -0.59 -7.83
CA ALA A 58 -20.19 -0.60 -9.14
C ALA A 58 -21.00 -1.41 -10.20
N ARG A 59 -21.66 -2.47 -9.79
CA ARG A 59 -22.56 -3.24 -10.66
C ARG A 59 -23.85 -2.47 -10.99
N GLN A 60 -24.39 -1.74 -10.04
CA GLN A 60 -25.63 -0.97 -10.21
C GLN A 60 -25.41 0.25 -11.10
N MET A 61 -24.28 0.94 -10.95
CA MET A 61 -24.03 2.23 -11.59
C MET A 61 -23.14 2.11 -12.84
N GLY A 62 -22.30 1.10 -12.92
CA GLY A 62 -21.37 0.90 -14.03
C GLY A 62 -21.99 0.10 -15.19
N PRO A 63 -21.36 0.18 -16.37
CA PRO A 63 -21.82 -0.61 -17.52
C PRO A 63 -21.65 -2.11 -17.27
N SER A 64 -22.56 -2.90 -17.87
CA SER A 64 -22.52 -4.36 -17.82
C SER A 64 -21.50 -4.99 -18.76
N THR A 65 -20.89 -4.19 -19.64
CA THR A 65 -19.90 -4.60 -20.64
C THR A 65 -18.71 -3.64 -20.60
N GLY A 66 -17.54 -4.11 -21.00
CA GLY A 66 -16.30 -3.33 -21.07
C GLY A 66 -15.10 -4.24 -21.27
N LYS A 67 -13.91 -3.70 -21.14
CA LYS A 67 -12.65 -4.47 -21.26
C LYS A 67 -11.90 -4.58 -19.93
N ALA A 68 -12.20 -3.69 -18.96
CA ALA A 68 -11.51 -3.65 -17.69
C ALA A 68 -12.09 -4.67 -16.71
N GLU A 69 -11.22 -5.49 -16.11
CA GLU A 69 -11.59 -6.60 -15.26
C GLU A 69 -11.72 -6.20 -13.79
N VAL A 70 -12.82 -6.59 -13.16
CA VAL A 70 -12.96 -6.66 -11.71
C VAL A 70 -12.45 -8.02 -11.25
N LEU A 71 -11.27 -8.10 -10.68
CA LEU A 71 -10.54 -9.34 -10.40
C LEU A 71 -11.33 -10.33 -9.53
N ILE A 72 -11.98 -9.86 -8.47
CA ILE A 72 -12.69 -10.71 -7.50
C ILE A 72 -13.94 -11.38 -8.05
N SER A 73 -14.57 -10.82 -9.07
CA SER A 73 -15.79 -11.35 -9.72
C SER A 73 -15.59 -11.71 -11.18
N ARG A 74 -14.45 -11.41 -11.76
CA ARG A 74 -14.09 -11.65 -13.17
C ARG A 74 -15.02 -10.93 -14.16
N ARG A 75 -15.75 -9.93 -13.68
CA ARG A 75 -16.67 -9.14 -14.51
C ARG A 75 -15.88 -8.10 -15.28
N LEU A 76 -16.20 -7.96 -16.55
CA LEU A 76 -15.70 -6.88 -17.39
C LEU A 76 -16.64 -5.66 -17.29
N THR A 77 -16.07 -4.47 -17.16
CA THR A 77 -16.79 -3.20 -17.03
C THR A 77 -15.93 -2.05 -17.55
N SER A 78 -16.33 -0.80 -17.31
CA SER A 78 -15.48 0.34 -17.65
C SER A 78 -14.28 0.47 -16.69
N PRO A 79 -13.19 1.11 -17.14
CA PRO A 79 -11.98 1.29 -16.32
C PRO A 79 -12.25 1.94 -14.97
N LEU A 80 -13.16 2.92 -14.91
CA LEU A 80 -13.50 3.64 -13.67
C LEU A 80 -14.00 2.69 -12.58
N PHE A 81 -14.95 1.82 -12.91
CA PHE A 81 -15.55 0.92 -11.93
C PHE A 81 -14.66 -0.29 -11.63
N ALA A 82 -13.88 -0.75 -12.60
CA ALA A 82 -12.88 -1.79 -12.35
C ALA A 82 -11.78 -1.29 -11.39
N ALA A 83 -11.24 -0.09 -11.62
CA ALA A 83 -10.26 0.53 -10.74
C ALA A 83 -10.81 0.75 -9.32
N MET A 84 -12.07 1.20 -9.20
CA MET A 84 -12.76 1.39 -7.92
C MET A 84 -12.82 0.09 -7.11
N VAL A 85 -13.31 -1.00 -7.69
CA VAL A 85 -13.48 -2.27 -6.97
C VAL A 85 -12.13 -2.92 -6.68
N ASN A 86 -11.22 -2.95 -7.64
CA ASN A 86 -9.88 -3.51 -7.45
C ASN A 86 -9.07 -2.70 -6.42
N GLY A 87 -9.24 -1.37 -6.37
CA GLY A 87 -8.65 -0.52 -5.34
C GLY A 87 -9.17 -0.83 -3.94
N ALA A 88 -10.49 -0.97 -3.78
CA ALA A 88 -11.08 -1.40 -2.50
C ALA A 88 -10.56 -2.77 -2.05
N SER A 89 -10.52 -3.71 -2.99
CA SER A 89 -10.12 -5.09 -2.78
C SER A 89 -8.66 -5.21 -2.34
N SER A 90 -7.78 -4.44 -2.96
CA SER A 90 -6.33 -4.46 -2.75
C SER A 90 -5.91 -4.27 -1.30
N HIS A 91 -6.62 -3.40 -0.58
CA HIS A 91 -6.23 -2.95 0.76
C HIS A 91 -6.92 -3.69 1.91
N TYR A 92 -7.85 -4.59 1.60
CA TYR A 92 -8.66 -5.30 2.62
C TYR A 92 -7.82 -6.22 3.52
N ALA A 93 -6.95 -7.00 2.92
CA ALA A 93 -6.17 -8.01 3.65
C ALA A 93 -5.04 -7.43 4.51
N GLU A 94 -4.69 -6.14 4.35
CA GLU A 94 -3.52 -5.51 4.97
C GLU A 94 -2.20 -6.21 4.58
N GLN A 95 -2.11 -6.65 3.32
CA GLN A 95 -0.97 -7.40 2.79
C GLN A 95 -0.34 -6.73 1.56
N ASP A 96 -0.95 -5.67 1.04
CA ASP A 96 -0.39 -4.81 0.00
C ASP A 96 0.87 -4.09 0.48
N ASP A 97 1.69 -3.66 -0.46
CA ASP A 97 2.98 -3.02 -0.21
C ASP A 97 2.91 -1.74 0.65
N VAL A 98 4.06 -1.21 1.03
CA VAL A 98 4.17 0.11 1.67
C VAL A 98 5.54 0.72 1.41
N HIS A 99 5.58 2.01 1.07
CA HIS A 99 6.81 2.78 1.12
C HIS A 99 6.96 3.42 2.50
N ASN A 100 8.03 3.03 3.21
CA ASN A 100 8.22 3.39 4.62
C ASN A 100 8.35 4.91 4.82
N GLY A 101 9.15 5.60 4.02
CA GLY A 101 9.43 7.04 4.16
C GLY A 101 8.20 7.93 4.00
N SER A 102 7.30 7.58 3.09
CA SER A 102 6.05 8.30 2.82
C SER A 102 4.82 7.75 3.55
N VAL A 103 4.93 6.58 4.18
CA VAL A 103 3.83 5.82 4.79
C VAL A 103 2.64 5.68 3.83
N PHE A 104 2.96 5.34 2.59
CA PHE A 104 2.04 5.23 1.46
C PHE A 104 2.01 3.80 0.93
N HIS A 105 0.83 3.30 0.55
CA HIS A 105 0.62 1.98 -0.06
C HIS A 105 0.38 2.14 -1.57
N PRO A 106 1.43 2.24 -2.40
CA PRO A 106 1.28 2.57 -3.82
C PRO A 106 0.49 1.54 -4.61
N ALA A 107 0.76 0.25 -4.39
CA ALA A 107 0.13 -0.84 -5.13
C ALA A 107 -1.40 -0.78 -5.08
N ALA A 108 -1.97 -0.43 -3.91
CA ALA A 108 -3.40 -0.42 -3.69
C ALA A 108 -4.18 0.55 -4.59
N VAL A 109 -3.52 1.53 -5.18
CA VAL A 109 -4.15 2.58 -5.99
C VAL A 109 -3.58 2.69 -7.39
N VAL A 110 -2.29 2.43 -7.57
CA VAL A 110 -1.61 2.53 -8.87
C VAL A 110 -2.00 1.36 -9.78
N PHE A 111 -1.82 0.12 -9.33
CA PHE A 111 -2.13 -1.05 -10.16
C PHE A 111 -3.61 -1.18 -10.53
N PRO A 112 -4.59 -0.95 -9.63
CA PRO A 112 -5.99 -0.94 -10.03
C PRO A 112 -6.30 0.01 -11.18
N ALA A 113 -5.78 1.23 -11.10
CA ALA A 113 -6.03 2.27 -12.08
C ALA A 113 -5.31 1.98 -13.43
N VAL A 114 -4.03 1.61 -13.37
CA VAL A 114 -3.23 1.37 -14.58
C VAL A 114 -3.63 0.08 -15.29
N LEU A 115 -3.96 -1.00 -14.55
CA LEU A 115 -4.43 -2.24 -15.15
C LEU A 115 -5.75 -2.03 -15.88
N ALA A 116 -6.72 -1.39 -15.22
CA ALA A 116 -8.03 -1.13 -15.82
C ALA A 116 -7.91 -0.31 -17.11
N MET A 117 -7.05 0.72 -17.13
CA MET A 117 -6.84 1.53 -18.32
C MET A 117 -5.99 0.80 -19.38
N ALA A 118 -5.02 -0.02 -18.98
CA ALA A 118 -4.24 -0.83 -19.92
C ALA A 118 -5.11 -1.83 -20.67
N GLN A 119 -6.02 -2.50 -19.96
CA GLN A 119 -7.01 -3.41 -20.57
C GLN A 119 -7.96 -2.68 -21.54
N GLU A 120 -8.42 -1.49 -21.17
CA GLU A 120 -9.28 -0.67 -22.04
C GLU A 120 -8.59 -0.26 -23.34
N ARG A 121 -7.31 0.13 -23.24
CA ARG A 121 -6.53 0.67 -24.39
C ARG A 121 -5.79 -0.43 -25.17
N GLY A 122 -5.76 -1.68 -24.70
CA GLY A 122 -4.93 -2.73 -25.28
C GLY A 122 -3.44 -2.40 -25.19
N SER A 123 -3.01 -1.83 -24.06
CA SER A 123 -1.63 -1.43 -23.83
C SER A 123 -0.72 -2.64 -23.64
N SER A 124 0.56 -2.50 -24.00
CA SER A 124 1.59 -3.52 -23.74
C SER A 124 1.98 -3.59 -22.27
N GLY A 125 2.59 -4.70 -21.87
CA GLY A 125 3.14 -4.84 -20.52
C GLY A 125 4.25 -3.83 -20.23
N ARG A 126 5.07 -3.45 -21.22
CA ARG A 126 6.07 -2.36 -21.08
C ARG A 126 5.42 -1.03 -20.75
N GLU A 127 4.31 -0.70 -21.41
CA GLU A 127 3.55 0.53 -21.13
C GLU A 127 2.94 0.49 -19.73
N LEU A 128 2.39 -0.66 -19.30
CA LEU A 128 1.87 -0.85 -17.94
C LEU A 128 2.96 -0.67 -16.89
N ILE A 129 4.13 -1.33 -17.03
CA ILE A 129 5.26 -1.19 -16.11
C ILE A 129 5.74 0.26 -16.04
N THR A 130 5.93 0.92 -17.19
CA THR A 130 6.37 2.32 -17.23
C THR A 130 5.39 3.25 -16.51
N ALA A 131 4.10 3.04 -16.71
CA ALA A 131 3.04 3.80 -16.08
C ALA A 131 2.99 3.55 -14.56
N ALA A 132 3.13 2.30 -14.13
CA ALA A 132 3.18 1.95 -12.71
C ALA A 132 4.40 2.62 -12.03
N VAL A 133 5.59 2.52 -12.61
CA VAL A 133 6.79 3.19 -12.10
C VAL A 133 6.57 4.70 -11.98
N ALA A 134 6.02 5.36 -13.02
CA ALA A 134 5.73 6.80 -12.95
C ALA A 134 4.81 7.16 -11.78
N GLY A 135 3.77 6.35 -11.54
CA GLY A 135 2.84 6.52 -10.41
C GLY A 135 3.51 6.33 -9.05
N TYR A 136 4.33 5.29 -8.90
CA TYR A 136 5.11 5.05 -7.69
C TYR A 136 6.07 6.19 -7.39
N GLU A 137 6.88 6.58 -8.39
CA GLU A 137 7.87 7.66 -8.25
C GLU A 137 7.22 8.99 -7.86
N ALA A 138 6.09 9.34 -8.48
CA ALA A 138 5.39 10.57 -8.15
C ALA A 138 4.71 10.48 -6.77
N GLY A 139 3.96 9.40 -6.51
CA GLY A 139 3.23 9.23 -5.26
C GLY A 139 4.15 9.21 -4.05
N ILE A 140 5.23 8.45 -4.11
CA ILE A 140 6.20 8.36 -2.99
C ILE A 140 6.80 9.74 -2.68
N ARG A 141 7.26 10.47 -3.68
CA ARG A 141 7.81 11.82 -3.51
C ARG A 141 6.81 12.83 -2.95
N ILE A 142 5.55 12.76 -3.40
CA ILE A 142 4.48 13.60 -2.86
C ILE A 142 4.21 13.24 -1.38
N GLY A 143 4.23 11.96 -1.03
CA GLY A 143 4.09 11.54 0.36
C GLY A 143 5.24 12.00 1.25
N GLU A 144 6.48 11.92 0.77
CA GLU A 144 7.66 12.47 1.44
C GLU A 144 7.58 14.00 1.58
N PHE A 145 7.12 14.71 0.53
CA PHE A 145 6.87 16.15 0.56
C PHE A 145 5.87 16.55 1.65
N LEU A 146 4.77 15.81 1.82
CA LEU A 146 3.76 16.10 2.85
C LEU A 146 4.22 15.70 4.25
N GLY A 147 5.04 14.67 4.40
CA GLY A 147 5.72 14.28 5.63
C GLY A 147 4.83 13.80 6.78
N ARG A 148 5.42 13.70 7.97
CA ARG A 148 4.79 13.11 9.18
C ARG A 148 3.54 13.84 9.65
N SER A 149 3.49 15.16 9.55
CA SER A 149 2.35 15.95 10.04
C SER A 149 1.07 15.69 9.24
N HIS A 150 1.19 15.37 7.94
CA HIS A 150 0.09 14.93 7.11
C HIS A 150 -0.53 13.63 7.63
N TYR A 151 0.31 12.64 7.94
CA TYR A 151 -0.13 11.30 8.36
C TYR A 151 -0.92 11.29 9.68
N ARG A 152 -0.80 12.31 10.52
CA ARG A 152 -1.57 12.43 11.77
C ARG A 152 -3.08 12.54 11.54
N THR A 153 -3.49 13.14 10.43
CA THR A 153 -4.89 13.43 10.12
C THR A 153 -5.38 12.66 8.90
N PHE A 154 -4.50 12.51 7.91
CA PHE A 154 -4.86 11.96 6.61
C PHE A 154 -4.23 10.59 6.37
N HIS A 155 -5.02 9.68 5.83
CA HIS A 155 -4.53 8.43 5.26
C HIS A 155 -3.84 8.72 3.93
N THR A 156 -2.50 8.70 3.92
CA THR A 156 -1.68 9.06 2.75
C THR A 156 -2.11 8.31 1.49
N THR A 157 -2.50 7.03 1.61
CA THR A 157 -2.97 6.23 0.47
C THR A 157 -4.24 6.79 -0.15
N GLY A 158 -5.14 7.39 0.63
CA GLY A 158 -6.33 8.05 0.10
C GLY A 158 -6.02 9.39 -0.60
N THR A 159 -5.10 10.18 -0.02
CA THR A 159 -4.78 11.53 -0.53
C THR A 159 -3.74 11.49 -1.64
N VAL A 160 -2.54 11.09 -1.34
CA VAL A 160 -1.42 10.98 -2.29
C VAL A 160 -1.72 9.95 -3.38
N GLY A 161 -2.40 8.87 -3.01
CA GLY A 161 -2.77 7.80 -3.93
C GLY A 161 -3.64 8.28 -5.10
N THR A 162 -4.51 9.27 -4.87
CA THR A 162 -5.31 9.88 -5.96
C THR A 162 -4.40 10.51 -7.02
N VAL A 163 -3.35 11.21 -6.59
CA VAL A 163 -2.38 11.84 -7.50
C VAL A 163 -1.51 10.77 -8.17
N ALA A 164 -1.05 9.76 -7.41
CA ALA A 164 -0.24 8.66 -7.94
C ALA A 164 -0.98 7.89 -9.05
N ALA A 165 -2.25 7.58 -8.86
CA ALA A 165 -3.10 6.93 -9.85
C ALA A 165 -3.28 7.81 -11.11
N ALA A 166 -3.47 9.14 -10.93
CA ALA A 166 -3.57 10.06 -12.04
C ALA A 166 -2.29 10.13 -12.88
N VAL A 167 -1.12 10.15 -12.22
CA VAL A 167 0.18 10.14 -12.89
C VAL A 167 0.40 8.83 -13.65
N ALA A 168 0.09 7.69 -13.03
CA ALA A 168 0.22 6.39 -13.66
C ALA A 168 -0.65 6.28 -14.93
N VAL A 169 -1.94 6.59 -14.80
CA VAL A 169 -2.86 6.58 -15.95
C VAL A 169 -2.46 7.63 -16.98
N GLY A 170 -2.07 8.84 -16.56
CA GLY A 170 -1.60 9.90 -17.45
C GLY A 170 -0.38 9.48 -18.26
N ARG A 171 0.57 8.72 -17.65
CA ARG A 171 1.72 8.16 -18.38
C ARG A 171 1.28 7.09 -19.39
N LEU A 172 0.33 6.21 -18.99
CA LEU A 172 -0.23 5.20 -19.91
C LEU A 172 -0.91 5.84 -21.12
N LEU A 173 -1.68 6.90 -20.89
CA LEU A 173 -2.36 7.70 -21.93
C LEU A 173 -1.39 8.59 -22.73
N LYS A 174 -0.08 8.57 -22.41
CA LYS A 174 0.96 9.37 -23.08
C LYS A 174 0.67 10.88 -23.07
N LEU A 175 0.12 11.35 -21.93
CA LEU A 175 -0.15 12.78 -21.76
C LEU A 175 1.14 13.61 -21.92
N SER A 176 1.03 14.78 -22.55
CA SER A 176 2.14 15.75 -22.56
C SER A 176 2.44 16.24 -21.14
N PRO A 177 3.65 16.76 -20.84
CA PRO A 177 3.96 17.33 -19.54
C PRO A 177 2.94 18.36 -19.05
N GLU A 178 2.40 19.19 -19.92
CA GLU A 178 1.35 20.15 -19.59
C GLU A 178 0.04 19.46 -19.17
N LYS A 179 -0.42 18.47 -19.95
CA LYS A 179 -1.63 17.70 -19.62
C LYS A 179 -1.43 16.85 -18.35
N MET A 180 -0.21 16.32 -18.13
CA MET A 180 0.12 15.61 -16.89
C MET A 180 0.00 16.53 -15.67
N LEU A 181 0.47 17.77 -15.78
CA LEU A 181 0.32 18.75 -14.70
C LEU A 181 -1.16 19.08 -14.43
N HIS A 182 -2.01 19.12 -15.46
CA HIS A 182 -3.46 19.28 -15.29
C HIS A 182 -4.11 18.03 -14.65
N ALA A 183 -3.64 16.82 -14.97
CA ALA A 183 -4.09 15.59 -14.31
C ALA A 183 -3.74 15.61 -12.82
N ILE A 184 -2.51 15.97 -12.47
CA ILE A 184 -2.06 16.15 -11.08
C ILE A 184 -2.93 17.19 -10.36
N GLY A 185 -3.20 18.34 -11.01
CA GLY A 185 -4.04 19.39 -10.44
C GLY A 185 -5.47 18.95 -10.17
N SER A 186 -6.05 18.19 -11.10
CA SER A 186 -7.42 17.66 -10.98
C SER A 186 -7.51 16.54 -9.95
N ALA A 187 -6.46 15.73 -9.81
CA ALA A 187 -6.36 14.69 -8.79
C ALA A 187 -6.19 15.28 -7.38
N GLY A 188 -5.29 16.25 -7.23
CA GLY A 188 -5.03 16.87 -5.93
C GLY A 188 -6.23 17.57 -5.32
N THR A 189 -7.11 18.15 -6.14
CA THR A 189 -8.36 18.76 -5.62
C THR A 189 -9.41 17.76 -5.17
N GLN A 190 -9.28 16.48 -5.55
CA GLN A 190 -10.15 15.37 -5.15
C GLN A 190 -9.54 14.54 -4.00
N ALA A 191 -8.28 14.78 -3.64
CA ALA A 191 -7.55 14.02 -2.64
C ALA A 191 -8.25 14.09 -1.28
N ALA A 192 -8.60 12.92 -0.71
CA ALA A 192 -9.32 12.82 0.55
C ALA A 192 -9.00 11.49 1.27
N GLY A 193 -9.22 11.49 2.58
CA GLY A 193 -9.06 10.30 3.43
C GLY A 193 -8.66 10.71 4.85
N LEU A 194 -9.54 10.52 5.82
CA LEU A 194 -9.32 10.89 7.22
C LEU A 194 -9.17 9.64 8.08
N TRP A 195 -8.31 9.70 9.12
CA TRP A 195 -8.08 8.58 10.03
C TRP A 195 -9.21 8.34 11.04
N GLU A 196 -10.20 9.22 11.15
CA GLU A 196 -11.26 9.12 12.17
C GLU A 196 -12.00 7.78 12.12
N PHE A 197 -12.13 7.15 10.93
CA PHE A 197 -12.77 5.85 10.76
C PHE A 197 -12.20 4.76 11.68
N LEU A 198 -10.93 4.87 12.07
CA LEU A 198 -10.26 3.87 12.89
C LEU A 198 -10.84 3.79 14.31
N ARG A 199 -11.36 4.91 14.81
CA ARG A 199 -11.98 5.00 16.13
C ARG A 199 -13.31 4.27 16.22
N ASP A 200 -14.07 4.31 15.11
CA ASP A 200 -15.42 3.72 15.02
C ASP A 200 -15.43 2.36 14.32
N ALA A 201 -14.25 1.82 13.94
CA ALA A 201 -14.11 0.62 13.11
C ALA A 201 -14.92 0.69 11.80
N ALA A 202 -15.06 1.90 11.23
CA ALA A 202 -15.82 2.11 10.01
C ALA A 202 -15.10 1.58 8.76
N ASP A 203 -15.86 1.31 7.69
CA ASP A 203 -15.39 0.70 6.45
C ASP A 203 -14.62 1.67 5.51
N SER A 204 -14.36 2.90 5.97
CA SER A 204 -13.85 4.00 5.13
C SER A 204 -12.48 3.73 4.51
N LYS A 205 -11.66 2.85 5.09
CA LYS A 205 -10.32 2.54 4.56
C LYS A 205 -10.38 1.97 3.15
N GLN A 206 -11.32 1.05 2.89
CA GLN A 206 -11.54 0.48 1.56
C GLN A 206 -12.11 1.50 0.58
N LEU A 207 -12.93 2.43 1.07
CA LEU A 207 -13.42 3.55 0.26
C LEU A 207 -12.28 4.50 -0.14
N HIS A 208 -11.28 4.73 0.73
CA HIS A 208 -10.14 5.58 0.40
C HIS A 208 -9.37 5.07 -0.82
N THR A 209 -9.07 3.78 -0.88
CA THR A 209 -8.32 3.19 -2.00
C THR A 209 -9.18 3.04 -3.25
N ALA A 210 -10.46 2.69 -3.10
CA ALA A 210 -11.43 2.68 -4.18
C ALA A 210 -11.49 4.04 -4.89
N LYS A 211 -11.72 5.08 -4.07
CA LYS A 211 -11.83 6.47 -4.54
C LYS A 211 -10.52 6.96 -5.14
N ALA A 212 -9.39 6.75 -4.46
CA ALA A 212 -8.09 7.20 -4.95
C ALA A 212 -7.76 6.63 -6.34
N ALA A 213 -7.98 5.33 -6.55
CA ALA A 213 -7.76 4.70 -7.84
C ALA A 213 -8.70 5.24 -8.94
N SER A 214 -10.00 5.36 -8.65
CA SER A 214 -11.00 5.81 -9.63
C SER A 214 -10.91 7.31 -9.91
N ASP A 215 -10.72 8.15 -8.90
CA ASP A 215 -10.64 9.60 -9.07
C ASP A 215 -9.34 10.03 -9.77
N GLY A 216 -8.23 9.32 -9.48
CA GLY A 216 -6.98 9.53 -10.20
C GLY A 216 -7.10 9.15 -11.68
N LEU A 217 -7.71 8.01 -11.98
CA LEU A 217 -8.02 7.61 -13.36
C LEU A 217 -8.91 8.64 -14.05
N LEU A 218 -9.96 9.11 -13.39
CA LEU A 218 -10.85 10.14 -13.91
C LEU A 218 -10.09 11.44 -14.21
N ALA A 219 -9.21 11.87 -13.30
CA ALA A 219 -8.42 13.10 -13.48
C ALA A 219 -7.50 13.02 -14.71
N ALA A 220 -6.87 11.88 -14.98
CA ALA A 220 -6.06 11.66 -16.17
C ALA A 220 -6.90 11.67 -17.45
N CYS A 221 -8.06 11.02 -17.45
CA CYS A 221 -8.98 11.01 -18.59
C CYS A 221 -9.52 12.42 -18.91
N LEU A 222 -9.85 13.21 -17.89
CA LEU A 222 -10.27 14.60 -18.05
C LEU A 222 -9.15 15.43 -18.68
N ALA A 223 -7.92 15.30 -18.22
CA ALA A 223 -6.77 15.99 -18.79
C ALA A 223 -6.47 15.57 -20.24
N GLU A 224 -6.69 14.29 -20.60
CA GLU A 224 -6.63 13.81 -21.99
C GLU A 224 -7.57 14.62 -22.88
N GLN A 225 -8.78 14.91 -22.40
CA GLN A 225 -9.79 15.71 -23.12
C GLN A 225 -9.54 17.23 -23.07
N GLY A 226 -8.48 17.68 -22.38
CA GLY A 226 -8.13 19.10 -22.29
C GLY A 226 -8.71 19.82 -21.07
N PHE A 227 -9.27 19.10 -20.09
CA PHE A 227 -9.69 19.70 -18.82
C PHE A 227 -8.49 20.23 -18.05
N THR A 228 -8.61 21.44 -17.52
CA THR A 228 -7.49 22.11 -16.82
C THR A 228 -7.60 21.96 -15.31
N GLY A 229 -6.50 21.55 -14.67
CA GLY A 229 -6.31 21.53 -13.23
C GLY A 229 -5.34 22.60 -12.74
N ALA A 230 -5.31 22.84 -11.42
CA ALA A 230 -4.42 23.83 -10.83
C ALA A 230 -2.94 23.38 -10.96
N LYS A 231 -2.12 24.20 -11.62
CA LYS A 231 -0.73 23.85 -11.94
C LYS A 231 0.18 23.70 -10.70
N GLN A 232 -0.12 24.42 -9.63
CA GLN A 232 0.62 24.39 -8.36
C GLN A 232 -0.20 23.71 -7.24
N ILE A 233 -0.95 22.66 -7.56
CA ILE A 233 -1.81 21.97 -6.59
C ILE A 233 -1.02 21.39 -5.41
N LEU A 234 0.24 21.02 -5.60
CA LEU A 234 1.10 20.45 -4.55
C LEU A 234 1.64 21.57 -3.64
N GLU A 235 2.45 22.47 -4.16
CA GLU A 235 3.26 23.47 -3.44
C GLU A 235 2.62 24.87 -3.38
N GLY A 236 1.52 25.10 -4.07
CA GLY A 236 0.88 26.41 -4.17
C GLY A 236 0.27 26.88 -2.84
N LYS A 237 0.04 28.21 -2.72
CA LYS A 237 -0.46 28.85 -1.50
C LYS A 237 -1.81 28.32 -0.98
N GLN A 238 -2.58 27.63 -1.81
CA GLN A 238 -3.85 26.96 -1.48
C GLN A 238 -3.82 25.50 -1.93
N GLY A 239 -2.63 24.93 -2.04
CA GLY A 239 -2.40 23.55 -2.48
C GLY A 239 -2.40 22.56 -1.33
N MET A 240 -2.13 21.30 -1.69
CA MET A 240 -2.12 20.16 -0.75
C MET A 240 -1.12 20.37 0.41
N GLY A 241 0.07 20.93 0.13
CA GLY A 241 1.08 21.19 1.14
C GLY A 241 0.54 22.06 2.27
N VAL A 242 -0.08 23.19 1.93
CA VAL A 242 -0.65 24.11 2.93
C VAL A 242 -1.92 23.56 3.56
N GLY A 243 -2.79 22.92 2.77
CA GLY A 243 -4.09 22.44 3.26
C GLY A 243 -4.02 21.15 4.08
N MET A 244 -2.98 20.34 3.91
CA MET A 244 -2.94 18.98 4.46
C MET A 244 -1.69 18.68 5.31
N SER A 245 -0.74 19.60 5.45
CA SER A 245 0.48 19.39 6.23
C SER A 245 0.91 20.65 6.97
N GLN A 246 1.60 20.46 8.08
CA GLN A 246 2.22 21.54 8.86
C GLN A 246 3.71 21.70 8.54
N GLN A 247 4.32 20.69 7.94
CA GLN A 247 5.75 20.63 7.62
C GLN A 247 5.92 19.96 6.26
N THR A 248 6.17 20.75 5.24
CA THR A 248 6.42 20.26 3.88
C THR A 248 7.86 20.49 3.48
N ASP A 249 8.42 19.55 2.68
CA ASP A 249 9.73 19.72 2.05
C ASP A 249 9.60 19.56 0.53
N ALA A 250 9.54 20.69 -0.18
CA ALA A 250 9.41 20.72 -1.63
C ALA A 250 10.59 20.08 -2.38
N ALA A 251 11.76 19.94 -1.76
CA ALA A 251 12.91 19.28 -2.35
C ALA A 251 12.64 17.79 -2.60
N CYS A 252 11.79 17.15 -1.78
CA CYS A 252 11.40 15.76 -1.97
C CYS A 252 10.72 15.50 -3.33
N LEU A 253 9.99 16.47 -3.88
CA LEU A 253 9.29 16.32 -5.16
C LEU A 253 10.24 16.05 -6.34
N THR A 254 11.46 16.53 -6.24
CA THR A 254 12.45 16.45 -7.34
C THR A 254 13.73 15.71 -6.95
N ASP A 255 13.78 15.10 -5.76
CA ASP A 255 14.99 14.43 -5.28
C ASP A 255 15.50 13.39 -6.29
N ARG A 256 16.62 13.73 -6.93
CA ARG A 256 17.36 12.90 -7.89
C ARG A 256 16.45 12.15 -8.88
N LEU A 257 15.53 12.87 -9.53
CA LEU A 257 14.64 12.30 -10.56
C LEU A 257 15.45 11.60 -11.67
N GLY A 258 15.14 10.31 -11.91
CA GLY A 258 15.84 9.47 -12.88
C GLY A 258 17.14 8.83 -12.37
N GLU A 259 17.59 9.15 -11.14
CA GLU A 259 18.75 8.55 -10.48
C GLU A 259 18.34 7.73 -9.25
N ARG A 260 17.56 8.34 -8.33
CA ARG A 260 16.89 7.66 -7.24
C ARG A 260 15.57 7.05 -7.74
N TRP A 261 15.39 5.78 -7.52
CA TRP A 261 14.17 5.07 -7.86
C TRP A 261 13.45 4.63 -6.58
N ALA A 262 12.49 5.44 -6.15
CA ALA A 262 11.75 5.18 -4.92
C ALA A 262 10.91 3.88 -4.98
N THR A 263 10.60 3.40 -6.17
CA THR A 263 9.92 2.12 -6.41
C THR A 263 10.67 0.94 -5.76
N ILE A 264 12.02 0.90 -5.82
CA ILE A 264 12.81 -0.17 -5.20
C ILE A 264 12.92 -0.04 -3.67
N GLU A 265 12.57 1.11 -3.12
CA GLU A 265 12.56 1.38 -1.68
C GLU A 265 11.24 0.92 -1.03
N THR A 266 10.29 0.40 -1.81
CA THR A 266 8.99 -0.07 -1.33
C THR A 266 9.13 -1.44 -0.64
N SER A 267 8.48 -1.58 0.50
CA SER A 267 8.49 -2.80 1.32
C SER A 267 7.28 -3.68 1.02
N PHE A 268 7.46 -4.99 1.06
CA PHE A 268 6.35 -5.95 1.13
C PHE A 268 5.85 -6.09 2.57
N LYS A 269 4.57 -6.35 2.76
CA LYS A 269 4.05 -6.71 4.09
C LYS A 269 4.09 -8.23 4.26
N PHE A 270 4.87 -8.68 5.24
CA PHE A 270 4.96 -10.09 5.60
C PHE A 270 3.81 -10.51 6.52
N HIS A 271 3.46 -9.68 7.51
CA HIS A 271 2.31 -9.88 8.38
C HIS A 271 1.05 -9.18 7.84
N ALA A 272 -0.12 -9.76 8.08
CA ALA A 272 -1.43 -9.22 7.64
C ALA A 272 -1.96 -8.15 8.60
N SER A 273 -1.13 -7.18 8.96
CA SER A 273 -1.42 -6.18 9.98
C SER A 273 -0.90 -4.79 9.59
N CYS A 274 -1.23 -3.79 10.37
CA CYS A 274 -0.69 -2.45 10.21
C CYS A 274 0.84 -2.48 10.25
N ARG A 275 1.48 -1.74 9.33
CA ARG A 275 2.95 -1.72 9.21
C ARG A 275 3.65 -1.38 10.53
N HIS A 276 3.05 -0.52 11.35
CA HIS A 276 3.60 -0.13 12.67
C HIS A 276 3.82 -1.30 13.63
N THR A 277 3.20 -2.46 13.40
CA THR A 277 3.37 -3.65 14.26
C THR A 277 4.50 -4.56 13.80
N HIS A 278 4.90 -4.53 12.52
CA HIS A 278 5.85 -5.48 11.94
C HIS A 278 7.23 -5.45 12.60
N PRO A 279 7.84 -4.27 12.88
CA PRO A 279 9.15 -4.26 13.51
C PRO A 279 9.19 -4.96 14.87
N ALA A 280 8.16 -4.72 15.70
CA ALA A 280 8.05 -5.37 17.01
C ALA A 280 7.72 -6.86 16.90
N ALA A 281 6.90 -7.26 15.90
CA ALA A 281 6.59 -8.65 15.61
C ALA A 281 7.84 -9.46 15.28
N ASP A 282 8.67 -8.95 14.39
CA ASP A 282 9.92 -9.60 14.00
C ASP A 282 10.93 -9.63 15.15
N ALA A 283 11.03 -8.55 15.93
CA ALA A 283 11.91 -8.50 17.09
C ALA A 283 11.49 -9.49 18.17
N LEU A 284 10.19 -9.68 18.44
CA LEU A 284 9.69 -10.69 19.36
C LEU A 284 9.98 -12.11 18.84
N LEU A 285 9.69 -12.37 17.56
CA LEU A 285 9.97 -13.65 16.92
C LEU A 285 11.46 -14.02 17.02
N LEU A 286 12.34 -13.05 16.81
CA LEU A 286 13.79 -13.21 16.94
C LEU A 286 14.15 -13.64 18.39
N VAL A 287 13.64 -12.95 19.41
CA VAL A 287 13.89 -13.30 20.82
C VAL A 287 13.40 -14.71 21.12
N MET A 288 12.16 -15.02 20.74
CA MET A 288 11.57 -16.34 20.99
C MET A 288 12.38 -17.47 20.33
N THR A 289 12.76 -17.28 19.07
CA THR A 289 13.54 -18.27 18.31
C THR A 289 14.95 -18.44 18.89
N THR A 290 15.64 -17.33 19.18
CA THR A 290 17.02 -17.34 19.70
C THR A 290 17.12 -18.02 21.06
N HIS A 291 16.12 -17.82 21.92
CA HIS A 291 16.13 -18.33 23.30
C HIS A 291 15.23 -19.55 23.53
N GLY A 292 14.59 -20.06 22.46
CA GLY A 292 13.70 -21.23 22.55
C GLY A 292 12.47 -21.00 23.42
N LEU A 293 11.96 -19.74 23.49
CA LEU A 293 10.82 -19.40 24.34
C LEU A 293 9.51 -19.88 23.73
N LYS A 294 8.63 -20.37 24.62
CA LYS A 294 7.21 -20.58 24.34
C LYS A 294 6.38 -19.43 24.89
N VAL A 295 5.12 -19.34 24.49
CA VAL A 295 4.19 -18.30 24.93
C VAL A 295 4.05 -18.25 26.46
N ASP A 296 4.09 -19.41 27.13
CA ASP A 296 3.95 -19.52 28.57
C ASP A 296 5.21 -19.07 29.33
N ASP A 297 6.36 -18.96 28.68
CA ASP A 297 7.59 -18.49 29.31
C ASP A 297 7.64 -16.95 29.42
N ILE A 298 6.71 -16.25 28.76
CA ILE A 298 6.71 -14.76 28.63
C ILE A 298 5.77 -14.15 29.66
N ALA A 299 6.31 -13.34 30.56
CA ALA A 299 5.53 -12.59 31.55
C ALA A 299 5.07 -11.22 31.01
N GLU A 300 5.96 -10.49 30.33
CA GLU A 300 5.68 -9.16 29.76
C GLU A 300 6.51 -8.93 28.51
N VAL A 301 5.96 -8.17 27.56
CA VAL A 301 6.66 -7.65 26.38
C VAL A 301 6.52 -6.14 26.35
N ILE A 302 7.62 -5.40 26.37
CA ILE A 302 7.64 -3.96 26.12
C ILE A 302 8.16 -3.75 24.70
N THR A 303 7.31 -3.18 23.85
CA THR A 303 7.69 -2.77 22.50
C THR A 303 8.16 -1.32 22.52
N HIS A 304 9.36 -1.09 22.03
CA HIS A 304 9.94 0.25 21.91
C HIS A 304 9.60 0.82 20.53
N VAL A 305 8.77 1.85 20.48
CA VAL A 305 8.15 2.34 19.27
C VAL A 305 8.32 3.84 19.06
N HIS A 306 8.07 4.32 17.84
CA HIS A 306 7.98 5.73 17.49
C HIS A 306 6.60 6.31 17.81
N GLN A 307 6.48 7.63 17.88
CA GLN A 307 5.23 8.33 18.24
C GLN A 307 4.07 7.97 17.28
N GLY A 308 4.35 7.87 15.97
CA GLY A 308 3.32 7.50 14.99
C GLY A 308 2.68 6.11 15.23
N ALA A 309 3.45 5.16 15.80
CA ALA A 309 2.88 3.86 16.20
C ALA A 309 1.94 4.03 17.40
N ILE A 310 2.30 4.84 18.38
CA ILE A 310 1.44 5.14 19.54
C ILE A 310 0.14 5.82 19.09
N ASP A 311 0.24 6.79 18.18
CA ASP A 311 -0.91 7.56 17.67
C ASP A 311 -1.92 6.66 16.92
N VAL A 312 -1.42 5.71 16.12
CA VAL A 312 -2.26 4.84 15.27
C VAL A 312 -2.75 3.60 16.03
N LEU A 313 -1.89 2.94 16.81
CA LEU A 313 -2.22 1.66 17.46
C LEU A 313 -2.72 1.83 18.90
N GLY A 314 -2.33 2.91 19.59
CA GLY A 314 -2.68 3.15 20.98
C GLY A 314 -4.20 3.14 21.27
N PRO A 315 -5.06 3.69 20.39
CA PRO A 315 -6.50 3.62 20.58
C PRO A 315 -7.09 2.21 20.52
N VAL A 316 -6.40 1.24 19.91
CA VAL A 316 -6.93 -0.13 19.66
C VAL A 316 -6.43 -1.11 20.73
N VAL A 317 -6.90 -0.96 21.96
CA VAL A 317 -6.52 -1.83 23.07
C VAL A 317 -7.30 -3.15 23.04
N ASN A 318 -8.62 -3.09 22.86
CA ASN A 318 -9.51 -4.25 22.84
C ASN A 318 -10.26 -4.32 21.49
N PRO A 319 -9.70 -5.01 20.49
CA PRO A 319 -10.30 -5.08 19.18
C PRO A 319 -11.61 -5.89 19.18
N GLU A 320 -12.65 -5.34 18.59
CA GLU A 320 -13.95 -5.98 18.41
C GLU A 320 -14.12 -6.62 17.03
N THR A 321 -13.34 -6.15 16.06
CA THR A 321 -13.36 -6.63 14.68
C THR A 321 -11.99 -7.11 14.24
N VAL A 322 -11.95 -7.97 13.20
CA VAL A 322 -10.69 -8.41 12.57
C VAL A 322 -9.88 -7.19 12.10
N HIS A 323 -10.53 -6.18 11.55
CA HIS A 323 -9.84 -4.97 11.11
C HIS A 323 -9.12 -4.26 12.28
N GLN A 324 -9.81 -4.04 13.40
CA GLN A 324 -9.18 -3.49 14.61
C GLN A 324 -8.05 -4.38 15.14
N ALA A 325 -8.24 -5.71 15.10
CA ALA A 325 -7.22 -6.66 15.56
C ALA A 325 -5.90 -6.51 14.80
N LYS A 326 -5.95 -6.22 13.50
CA LYS A 326 -4.78 -5.94 12.65
C LYS A 326 -4.08 -4.62 13.00
N PHE A 327 -4.71 -3.75 13.79
CA PHE A 327 -4.17 -2.48 14.32
C PHE A 327 -3.88 -2.54 15.83
N SER A 328 -3.96 -3.71 16.45
CA SER A 328 -3.67 -3.92 17.87
C SER A 328 -2.29 -4.53 18.05
N MET A 329 -1.34 -3.78 18.61
CA MET A 329 0.03 -4.28 18.88
C MET A 329 -0.01 -5.57 19.68
N GLY A 330 -0.76 -5.59 20.79
CA GLY A 330 -0.85 -6.77 21.64
C GLY A 330 -1.47 -7.98 20.96
N THR A 331 -2.47 -7.81 20.09
CA THR A 331 -3.06 -8.89 19.32
C THR A 331 -2.07 -9.45 18.30
N VAL A 332 -1.37 -8.58 17.57
CA VAL A 332 -0.34 -9.00 16.59
C VAL A 332 0.76 -9.80 17.29
N LEU A 333 1.28 -9.31 18.41
CA LEU A 333 2.34 -10.02 19.14
C LEU A 333 1.82 -11.32 19.77
N GLY A 334 0.54 -11.39 20.16
CA GLY A 334 -0.10 -12.64 20.57
C GLY A 334 -0.14 -13.67 19.44
N MET A 335 -0.45 -13.24 18.20
CA MET A 335 -0.38 -14.12 17.02
C MET A 335 1.06 -14.63 16.79
N ILE A 336 2.05 -13.77 16.92
CA ILE A 336 3.46 -14.17 16.80
C ILE A 336 3.84 -15.18 17.89
N ALA A 337 3.47 -14.93 19.13
CA ALA A 337 3.82 -15.79 20.24
C ALA A 337 3.20 -17.19 20.16
N LEU A 338 1.96 -17.27 19.66
CA LEU A 338 1.22 -18.53 19.58
C LEU A 338 1.44 -19.29 18.28
N PHE A 339 1.61 -18.57 17.14
CA PHE A 339 1.62 -19.19 15.81
C PHE A 339 2.91 -18.94 15.02
N GLY A 340 3.81 -18.08 15.49
CA GLY A 340 5.02 -17.67 14.76
C GLY A 340 4.74 -16.73 13.57
N VAL A 341 3.47 -16.44 13.28
CA VAL A 341 3.05 -15.59 12.15
C VAL A 341 1.73 -14.88 12.48
N ALA A 342 1.58 -13.65 12.00
CA ALA A 342 0.34 -12.90 12.05
C ALA A 342 -0.23 -12.77 10.61
N GLY A 343 -0.71 -13.88 10.06
CA GLY A 343 -1.28 -13.98 8.72
C GLY A 343 -2.79 -13.76 8.69
N VAL A 344 -3.37 -13.65 7.49
CA VAL A 344 -4.82 -13.43 7.31
C VAL A 344 -5.67 -14.51 8.00
N ASN A 345 -5.26 -15.77 7.88
CA ASN A 345 -5.99 -16.89 8.48
C ASN A 345 -5.96 -16.84 10.00
N GLN A 346 -4.82 -16.46 10.61
CA GLN A 346 -4.71 -16.33 12.05
C GLN A 346 -5.65 -15.24 12.59
N PHE A 347 -5.71 -14.08 11.93
CA PHE A 347 -6.63 -13.02 12.34
C PHE A 347 -8.09 -13.46 12.25
N GLU A 348 -8.52 -14.05 11.14
CA GLU A 348 -9.91 -14.44 10.94
C GLU A 348 -10.36 -15.54 11.94
N ALA A 349 -9.47 -16.51 12.22
CA ALA A 349 -9.81 -17.65 13.07
C ALA A 349 -9.63 -17.36 14.57
N HIS A 350 -8.66 -16.52 14.97
CA HIS A 350 -8.14 -16.54 16.34
C HIS A 350 -8.14 -15.19 17.07
N PHE A 351 -8.53 -14.06 16.45
CA PHE A 351 -8.38 -12.76 17.10
C PHE A 351 -9.20 -12.59 18.40
N LYS A 352 -10.22 -13.42 18.60
CA LYS A 352 -11.06 -13.47 19.83
C LYS A 352 -10.68 -14.59 20.79
N ASP A 353 -9.68 -15.41 20.48
CA ASP A 353 -9.28 -16.50 21.35
C ASP A 353 -8.80 -15.98 22.71
N ALA A 354 -9.16 -16.69 23.78
CA ALA A 354 -8.75 -16.33 25.14
C ALA A 354 -7.22 -16.23 25.27
N ALA A 355 -6.47 -17.14 24.64
CA ALA A 355 -5.01 -17.13 24.66
C ALA A 355 -4.43 -15.85 24.04
N ILE A 356 -5.04 -15.34 22.97
CA ILE A 356 -4.65 -14.05 22.35
C ILE A 356 -4.99 -12.90 23.30
N ALA A 357 -6.17 -12.91 23.92
CA ALA A 357 -6.59 -11.88 24.88
C ALA A 357 -5.67 -11.85 26.11
N ASP A 358 -5.29 -13.01 26.64
CA ASP A 358 -4.38 -13.16 27.78
C ASP A 358 -2.96 -12.68 27.44
N PHE A 359 -2.47 -12.96 26.23
CA PHE A 359 -1.16 -12.44 25.81
C PHE A 359 -1.18 -10.93 25.56
N ARG A 360 -2.25 -10.43 24.96
CA ARG A 360 -2.40 -8.99 24.62
C ARG A 360 -2.20 -8.09 25.83
N VAL A 361 -2.69 -8.45 27.02
CA VAL A 361 -2.55 -7.64 28.23
C VAL A 361 -1.12 -7.60 28.79
N ARG A 362 -0.25 -8.51 28.35
CA ARG A 362 1.18 -8.53 28.69
C ARG A 362 2.00 -7.59 27.83
N VAL A 363 1.44 -7.04 26.75
CA VAL A 363 2.15 -6.20 25.79
C VAL A 363 1.93 -4.72 26.10
N LYS A 364 3.04 -3.98 26.18
CA LYS A 364 3.07 -2.52 26.38
C LYS A 364 3.82 -1.84 25.26
N MET A 365 3.40 -0.63 24.88
CA MET A 365 4.15 0.23 23.97
C MET A 365 4.83 1.35 24.77
N ALA A 366 6.11 1.58 24.52
CA ALA A 366 6.89 2.65 25.09
C ALA A 366 7.56 3.48 23.98
N LEU A 367 7.49 4.80 24.08
CA LEU A 367 8.21 5.68 23.16
C LEU A 367 9.71 5.48 23.33
N ASP A 368 10.43 5.29 22.23
CA ASP A 368 11.89 5.16 22.20
C ASP A 368 12.48 6.26 21.32
N ALA A 369 13.39 7.03 21.88
CA ALA A 369 13.96 8.18 21.20
C ALA A 369 14.76 7.83 19.93
N GLU A 370 15.48 6.69 19.93
CA GLU A 370 16.20 6.21 18.73
C GLU A 370 15.22 5.78 17.64
N VAL A 371 14.20 5.01 18.01
CA VAL A 371 13.19 4.52 17.07
C VAL A 371 12.38 5.68 16.50
N ASP A 372 12.02 6.67 17.33
CA ASP A 372 11.28 7.85 16.88
C ASP A 372 12.12 8.76 15.97
N ALA A 373 13.38 8.95 16.28
CA ALA A 373 14.29 9.74 15.45
C ALA A 373 14.58 9.08 14.08
N ALA A 374 14.58 7.72 14.02
CA ALA A 374 14.77 6.99 12.78
C ALA A 374 13.52 6.99 11.87
N TYR A 375 12.33 7.09 12.46
CA TYR A 375 11.05 7.05 11.73
C TYR A 375 10.80 8.38 10.96
N PRO A 376 10.28 8.38 9.73
CA PRO A 376 9.82 7.21 8.97
C PRO A 376 10.89 6.59 8.06
N ALA A 377 12.11 7.15 8.00
CA ALA A 377 13.16 6.68 7.08
C ALA A 377 13.58 5.23 7.36
N ARG A 378 13.62 4.82 8.65
CA ARG A 378 13.90 3.45 9.09
C ARG A 378 12.87 3.01 10.13
N TRP A 379 12.47 1.75 10.04
CA TRP A 379 11.46 1.16 10.91
C TRP A 379 12.10 0.10 11.82
N ILE A 380 12.79 0.58 12.85
CA ILE A 380 13.54 -0.26 13.79
C ILE A 380 12.57 -0.97 14.73
N GLY A 381 12.70 -2.29 14.85
CA GLY A 381 12.02 -3.12 15.84
C GLY A 381 12.87 -3.31 17.08
N LYS A 382 12.35 -2.95 18.26
CA LYS A 382 13.00 -3.20 19.55
C LYS A 382 11.96 -3.72 20.54
N VAL A 383 12.30 -4.82 21.23
CA VAL A 383 11.47 -5.37 22.30
C VAL A 383 12.31 -5.70 23.52
N THR A 384 11.70 -5.54 24.69
CA THR A 384 12.21 -6.10 25.95
C THR A 384 11.21 -7.16 26.41
N VAL A 385 11.66 -8.40 26.57
CA VAL A 385 10.84 -9.54 27.02
C VAL A 385 11.26 -9.91 28.45
N GLN A 386 10.31 -9.84 29.37
CA GLN A 386 10.46 -10.37 30.72
C GLN A 386 9.92 -11.80 30.73
N THR A 387 10.71 -12.75 31.17
CA THR A 387 10.30 -14.14 31.30
C THR A 387 9.79 -14.46 32.71
N ILE A 388 8.98 -15.52 32.84
CA ILE A 388 8.43 -15.97 34.14
C ILE A 388 9.55 -16.41 35.11
N ASP A 389 10.67 -16.95 34.58
CA ASP A 389 11.85 -17.32 35.36
C ASP A 389 12.76 -16.13 35.73
N GLY A 390 12.33 -14.89 35.41
CA GLY A 390 12.99 -13.63 35.83
C GLY A 390 14.10 -13.15 34.91
N ARG A 391 14.31 -13.73 33.73
CA ARG A 391 15.27 -13.22 32.74
C ARG A 391 14.70 -11.98 32.03
N THR A 392 15.57 -11.03 31.70
CA THR A 392 15.28 -9.91 30.81
C THR A 392 16.02 -10.12 29.48
N LEU A 393 15.28 -10.24 28.41
CA LEU A 393 15.82 -10.48 27.07
C LEU A 393 15.50 -9.31 26.15
N HIS A 394 16.42 -8.99 25.24
CA HIS A 394 16.26 -7.88 24.31
C HIS A 394 16.31 -8.36 22.86
N GLY A 395 15.37 -7.90 22.05
CA GLY A 395 15.36 -8.14 20.61
C GLY A 395 15.50 -6.83 19.83
N ARG A 396 16.25 -6.87 18.73
CA ARG A 396 16.41 -5.77 17.80
C ARG A 396 16.42 -6.25 16.36
N VAL A 397 15.64 -5.59 15.52
CA VAL A 397 15.59 -5.79 14.08
C VAL A 397 15.67 -4.42 13.41
N ASP A 398 16.71 -4.18 12.63
CA ASP A 398 16.90 -2.90 11.92
C ASP A 398 16.18 -2.87 10.57
N GLU A 399 15.98 -4.04 9.95
CA GLU A 399 15.32 -4.26 8.67
C GLU A 399 14.25 -5.35 8.82
N PRO A 400 13.01 -5.01 9.16
CA PRO A 400 11.91 -5.98 9.25
C PRO A 400 11.70 -6.76 7.95
N LYS A 401 11.21 -8.00 8.05
CA LYS A 401 10.95 -8.85 6.89
C LYS A 401 10.00 -8.16 5.91
N GLY A 402 10.42 -8.13 4.65
CA GLY A 402 9.75 -7.43 3.56
C GLY A 402 10.35 -6.07 3.22
N ASP A 403 11.17 -5.45 4.09
CA ASP A 403 11.88 -4.22 3.77
C ASP A 403 12.94 -4.43 2.67
N PRO A 404 13.37 -3.38 1.98
CA PRO A 404 14.34 -3.52 0.88
C PRO A 404 15.61 -4.26 1.27
N GLY A 405 16.15 -4.05 2.48
CA GLY A 405 17.34 -4.75 2.98
C GLY A 405 17.07 -6.18 3.47
N ASN A 406 15.82 -6.58 3.64
CA ASN A 406 15.38 -7.92 4.05
C ASN A 406 14.14 -8.36 3.25
N THR A 407 14.22 -8.24 1.94
CA THR A 407 13.06 -8.37 1.03
C THR A 407 12.56 -9.81 0.91
N LEU A 408 11.35 -9.96 0.36
CA LEU A 408 10.81 -11.27 -0.01
C LEU A 408 11.43 -11.73 -1.35
N SER A 409 11.80 -12.99 -1.41
CA SER A 409 12.16 -13.67 -2.66
C SER A 409 10.92 -13.98 -3.50
N ARG A 410 11.08 -14.19 -4.82
CA ARG A 410 9.97 -14.60 -5.71
C ARG A 410 9.21 -15.83 -5.20
N PRO A 411 9.85 -16.93 -4.74
CA PRO A 411 9.16 -18.06 -4.12
C PRO A 411 8.34 -17.70 -2.87
N GLU A 412 8.82 -16.76 -2.04
CA GLU A 412 8.04 -16.27 -0.89
C GLU A 412 6.85 -15.43 -1.33
N LEU A 413 6.99 -14.61 -2.37
CA LEU A 413 5.88 -13.84 -2.97
C LEU A 413 4.83 -14.76 -3.59
N GLU A 414 5.23 -15.82 -4.30
CA GLU A 414 4.31 -16.84 -4.84
C GLU A 414 3.56 -17.55 -3.71
N THR A 415 4.26 -17.95 -2.65
CA THR A 415 3.64 -18.58 -1.47
C THR A 415 2.62 -17.66 -0.82
N LYS A 416 2.96 -16.39 -0.65
CA LYS A 416 2.07 -15.36 -0.12
C LYS A 416 0.84 -15.17 -1.01
N ALA A 417 1.04 -15.01 -2.32
CA ALA A 417 -0.05 -14.80 -3.29
C ALA A 417 -1.00 -16.00 -3.36
N LEU A 418 -0.47 -17.24 -3.31
CA LEU A 418 -1.29 -18.47 -3.21
C LEU A 418 -2.14 -18.48 -1.94
N ALA A 419 -1.56 -18.15 -0.79
CA ALA A 419 -2.28 -18.09 0.48
C ALA A 419 -3.40 -17.05 0.46
N LEU A 420 -3.15 -15.88 -0.12
CA LEU A 420 -4.11 -14.80 -0.26
C LEU A 420 -5.24 -15.15 -1.24
N ALA A 421 -4.92 -15.74 -2.39
CA ALA A 421 -5.91 -16.19 -3.37
C ALA A 421 -6.82 -17.30 -2.79
N LYS A 422 -6.23 -18.25 -2.05
CA LYS A 422 -6.97 -19.30 -1.33
C LYS A 422 -7.87 -18.71 -0.26
N PHE A 423 -7.37 -17.75 0.53
CA PHE A 423 -8.16 -17.05 1.54
C PHE A 423 -9.38 -16.35 0.92
N GLY A 424 -9.18 -15.60 -0.17
CA GLY A 424 -10.26 -14.93 -0.89
C GLY A 424 -11.20 -15.86 -1.65
N GLY A 425 -10.75 -17.07 -1.99
CA GLY A 425 -11.50 -17.98 -2.87
C GLY A 425 -11.77 -17.36 -4.26
N ALA A 426 -10.86 -16.50 -4.73
CA ALA A 426 -11.03 -15.76 -5.98
C ALA A 426 -10.34 -16.43 -7.18
N ALA A 427 -9.30 -17.22 -6.93
CA ALA A 427 -8.60 -18.00 -7.93
C ALA A 427 -8.16 -19.36 -7.38
N SER A 428 -8.14 -20.37 -8.23
CA SER A 428 -7.60 -21.69 -7.94
C SER A 428 -6.07 -21.69 -7.95
N GLU A 429 -5.45 -22.70 -7.36
CA GLU A 429 -3.98 -22.85 -7.40
C GLU A 429 -3.46 -22.95 -8.84
N ALA A 430 -4.17 -23.64 -9.74
CA ALA A 430 -3.78 -23.77 -11.14
C ALA A 430 -3.78 -22.41 -11.87
N GLU A 431 -4.80 -21.59 -11.65
CA GLU A 431 -4.88 -20.23 -12.20
C GLU A 431 -3.74 -19.36 -11.63
N MET A 432 -3.45 -19.45 -10.32
CA MET A 432 -2.35 -18.70 -9.72
C MET A 432 -0.99 -19.08 -10.29
N ARG A 433 -0.73 -20.37 -10.53
CA ARG A 433 0.52 -20.82 -11.16
C ARG A 433 0.65 -20.31 -12.60
N ALA A 434 -0.44 -20.25 -13.36
CA ALA A 434 -0.44 -19.63 -14.68
C ALA A 434 -0.15 -18.12 -14.58
N MET A 435 -0.75 -17.44 -13.58
CA MET A 435 -0.50 -16.01 -13.33
C MET A 435 0.95 -15.73 -12.95
N PHE A 436 1.63 -16.58 -12.18
CA PHE A 436 3.05 -16.39 -11.87
C PHE A 436 3.89 -16.33 -13.15
N THR A 437 3.67 -17.25 -14.07
CA THR A 437 4.38 -17.26 -15.36
C THR A 437 4.10 -15.97 -16.16
N LEU A 438 2.83 -15.54 -16.22
CA LEU A 438 2.46 -14.33 -16.94
C LEU A 438 3.02 -13.07 -16.30
N LEU A 439 2.91 -12.93 -14.97
CA LEU A 439 3.28 -11.70 -14.27
C LEU A 439 4.80 -11.53 -14.14
N TRP A 440 5.57 -12.63 -14.03
CA TRP A 440 7.04 -12.57 -14.09
C TRP A 440 7.57 -12.17 -15.46
N GLY A 441 6.76 -12.27 -16.50
CA GLY A 441 7.08 -11.85 -17.86
C GLY A 441 6.14 -10.79 -18.40
N ILE A 442 5.49 -9.99 -17.53
CA ILE A 442 4.47 -9.03 -17.97
C ILE A 442 5.03 -7.99 -18.96
N ALA A 443 6.29 -7.59 -18.80
CA ALA A 443 6.95 -6.66 -19.71
C ALA A 443 7.05 -7.19 -21.17
N GLU A 444 7.00 -8.51 -21.37
CA GLU A 444 7.06 -9.14 -22.69
C GLU A 444 5.68 -9.26 -23.36
N GLN A 445 4.60 -8.96 -22.65
CA GLN A 445 3.25 -9.04 -23.21
C GLN A 445 3.02 -7.89 -24.20
N GLY A 446 2.62 -8.23 -25.42
CA GLY A 446 2.28 -7.23 -26.45
C GLY A 446 0.99 -6.48 -26.15
N GLU A 447 0.05 -7.12 -25.43
CA GLU A 447 -1.21 -6.55 -24.98
C GLU A 447 -1.57 -7.12 -23.61
N VAL A 448 -2.00 -6.25 -22.69
CA VAL A 448 -2.48 -6.64 -21.36
C VAL A 448 -3.99 -6.90 -21.45
N GLY A 449 -4.36 -8.16 -21.59
CA GLY A 449 -5.74 -8.60 -21.56
C GLY A 449 -6.30 -8.79 -20.15
N ALA A 450 -7.51 -9.37 -20.07
CA ALA A 450 -8.05 -9.84 -18.80
C ALA A 450 -7.13 -10.94 -18.21
N LEU A 451 -6.98 -10.93 -16.90
CA LEU A 451 -6.08 -11.85 -16.19
C LEU A 451 -6.81 -13.15 -15.80
N LEU A 452 -8.03 -13.05 -15.30
CA LEU A 452 -8.85 -14.19 -14.81
C LEU A 452 -10.19 -14.31 -15.53
N ALA A 453 -10.73 -13.23 -16.11
CA ALA A 453 -11.94 -13.30 -16.92
C ALA A 453 -11.62 -13.98 -18.26
N GLN A 454 -12.42 -14.97 -18.62
CA GLN A 454 -12.35 -15.70 -19.90
C GLN A 454 -13.41 -15.20 -20.86
#